data_47048860431adbb7ac51382c13ad93e0
#
_entry.id   47048860431adbb7ac51382c13ad93e0
#
_cell.length_a   1.000
_cell.length_b   1.000
_cell.length_c   1.000
_cell.angle_alpha   90.00
_cell.angle_beta   90.00
_cell.angle_gamma   90.00
#
_symmetry.space_group_name_H-M   'P 1'
#
loop_
_entity.id
_entity.type
_entity.pdbx_description
1 polymer ?
#
loop_
_entity_poly.entity_id
_entity_poly.type
_entity_poly.pdbx_seq_one_letter_code
_entity_poly.pdbx_strand_id
1 'polypeptide(L)'
;MTRREERAAAYAQFLGLAHADVRILRIALFRFAHGVPDDEEARRMIDEAGEIVVDFNEARARVEIVGSDNAADKAHQISEAAAQVGLRLSDSYLSGRPVDSEAGRTEHRELRRLVQDFAALCRGELSG
;
A
#
# COMPACT_ATOMS: atom_id res chain seq x y z
N MET A 1 26.48 11.28 4.24
CA MET A 1 25.64 10.41 3.38
C MET A 1 25.57 11.01 1.98
N THR A 2 25.82 10.21 0.95
CA THR A 2 25.71 10.69 -0.44
C THR A 2 24.23 10.76 -0.85
N ARG A 3 23.97 11.49 -1.93
CA ARG A 3 22.62 11.59 -2.51
C ARG A 3 22.09 10.21 -2.91
N ARG A 4 22.98 9.37 -3.48
CA ARG A 4 22.60 8.00 -3.85
C ARG A 4 22.22 7.16 -2.65
N GLU A 5 22.96 7.27 -1.56
CA GLU A 5 22.67 6.55 -0.31
C GLU A 5 21.35 7.00 0.30
N GLU A 6 21.08 8.31 0.28
CA GLU A 6 19.80 8.86 0.76
C GLU A 6 18.63 8.34 -0.07
N ARG A 7 18.80 8.31 -1.38
CA ARG A 7 17.79 7.80 -2.31
C ARG A 7 17.54 6.31 -2.10
N ALA A 8 18.62 5.52 -1.97
CA ALA A 8 18.50 4.08 -1.72
C ALA A 8 17.77 3.81 -0.41
N ALA A 9 18.08 4.56 0.66
CA ALA A 9 17.42 4.41 1.96
C ALA A 9 15.94 4.76 1.89
N ALA A 10 15.59 5.84 1.20
CA ALA A 10 14.19 6.26 1.04
C ALA A 10 13.38 5.22 0.25
N TYR A 11 13.95 4.69 -0.83
CA TYR A 11 13.30 3.67 -1.65
C TYR A 11 13.09 2.38 -0.87
N ALA A 12 14.10 1.93 -0.13
CA ALA A 12 14.01 0.71 0.68
C ALA A 12 12.95 0.83 1.77
N GLN A 13 12.88 1.98 2.44
CA GLN A 13 11.87 2.23 3.47
C GLN A 13 10.47 2.19 2.89
N PHE A 14 10.24 2.91 1.80
CA PHE A 14 8.93 2.95 1.13
C PHE A 14 8.52 1.57 0.64
N LEU A 15 9.42 0.86 -0.03
CA LEU A 15 9.15 -0.45 -0.58
C LEU A 15 8.83 -1.48 0.52
N GLY A 16 9.53 -1.43 1.64
CA GLY A 16 9.26 -2.31 2.78
C GLY A 16 7.85 -2.11 3.34
N LEU A 17 7.44 -0.84 3.49
CA LEU A 17 6.08 -0.52 3.95
C LEU A 17 5.03 -0.89 2.91
N ALA A 18 5.31 -0.70 1.63
CA ALA A 18 4.39 -1.07 0.56
C ALA A 18 4.15 -2.59 0.54
N HIS A 19 5.19 -3.39 0.70
CA HIS A 19 5.06 -4.85 0.77
C HIS A 19 4.24 -5.28 2.00
N ALA A 20 4.47 -4.64 3.14
CA ALA A 20 3.70 -4.92 4.36
C ALA A 20 2.22 -4.59 4.16
N ASP A 21 1.91 -3.47 3.52
CA ASP A 21 0.54 -3.04 3.27
C ASP A 21 -0.16 -3.97 2.29
N VAL A 22 0.52 -4.39 1.22
CA VAL A 22 -0.01 -5.37 0.26
C VAL A 22 -0.46 -6.64 1.00
N ARG A 23 0.36 -7.13 1.93
CA ARG A 23 0.04 -8.34 2.70
C ARG A 23 -1.13 -8.15 3.65
N ILE A 24 -1.14 -7.04 4.39
CA ILE A 24 -2.21 -6.71 5.34
C ILE A 24 -3.55 -6.57 4.60
N LEU A 25 -3.56 -5.84 3.49
CA LEU A 25 -4.77 -5.62 2.71
C LEU A 25 -5.29 -6.90 2.06
N ARG A 26 -4.40 -7.78 1.61
CA ARG A 26 -4.80 -9.08 1.04
C ARG A 26 -5.57 -9.91 2.07
N ILE A 27 -5.04 -9.99 3.28
CA ILE A 27 -5.67 -10.76 4.36
C ILE A 27 -7.04 -10.17 4.70
N ALA A 28 -7.12 -8.85 4.83
CA ALA A 28 -8.36 -8.15 5.14
C ALA A 28 -9.41 -8.33 4.05
N LEU A 29 -9.03 -8.17 2.78
CA LEU A 29 -9.94 -8.35 1.66
C LEU A 29 -10.52 -9.78 1.62
N PHE A 30 -9.66 -10.77 1.81
CA PHE A 30 -10.09 -12.16 1.85
C PHE A 30 -11.11 -12.41 2.97
N ARG A 31 -10.78 -11.92 4.16
CA ARG A 31 -11.66 -12.10 5.34
C ARG A 31 -13.00 -11.42 5.14
N PHE A 32 -13.00 -10.18 4.65
CA PHE A 32 -14.23 -9.41 4.44
C PHE A 32 -15.06 -9.94 3.26
N ALA A 33 -14.43 -10.58 2.28
CA ALA A 33 -15.14 -11.21 1.16
C ALA A 33 -15.92 -12.44 1.61
N HIS A 34 -15.48 -13.12 2.65
CA HIS A 34 -16.16 -14.30 3.22
C HIS A 34 -17.25 -13.94 4.24
N GLY A 35 -17.50 -12.67 4.45
CA GLY A 35 -18.47 -12.14 5.38
C GLY A 35 -17.81 -11.10 6.28
N VAL A 36 -18.53 -10.02 6.58
CA VAL A 36 -17.98 -8.97 7.44
C VAL A 36 -17.70 -9.58 8.82
N PRO A 37 -16.46 -9.47 9.35
CA PRO A 37 -16.14 -9.98 10.69
C PRO A 37 -16.99 -9.28 11.75
N ASP A 38 -17.01 -9.84 12.97
CA ASP A 38 -17.67 -9.16 14.09
C ASP A 38 -16.99 -7.78 14.31
N ASP A 39 -17.69 -6.92 15.04
CA ASP A 39 -17.28 -5.52 15.19
C ASP A 39 -15.87 -5.37 15.75
N GLU A 40 -15.50 -6.16 16.74
CA GLU A 40 -14.17 -6.11 17.36
C GLU A 40 -13.07 -6.52 16.36
N GLU A 41 -13.26 -7.63 15.67
CA GLU A 41 -12.30 -8.13 14.70
C GLU A 41 -12.19 -7.17 13.50
N ALA A 42 -13.33 -6.69 12.99
CA ALA A 42 -13.35 -5.76 11.86
C ALA A 42 -12.60 -4.47 12.19
N ARG A 43 -12.85 -3.89 13.36
CA ARG A 43 -12.16 -2.68 13.81
C ARG A 43 -10.65 -2.92 13.95
N ARG A 44 -10.25 -4.03 14.52
CA ARG A 44 -8.83 -4.37 14.67
C ARG A 44 -8.14 -4.45 13.31
N MET A 45 -8.78 -5.08 12.33
CA MET A 45 -8.20 -5.21 10.99
C MET A 45 -8.11 -3.86 10.27
N ILE A 46 -9.14 -3.02 10.40
CA ILE A 46 -9.15 -1.69 9.80
C ILE A 46 -8.13 -0.78 10.49
N ASP A 47 -8.02 -0.85 11.81
CA ASP A 47 -7.04 -0.08 12.58
C ASP A 47 -5.61 -0.49 12.21
N GLU A 48 -5.34 -1.79 12.07
CA GLU A 48 -4.03 -2.28 11.66
C GLU A 48 -3.64 -1.73 10.28
N ALA A 49 -4.58 -1.77 9.33
CA ALA A 49 -4.35 -1.19 8.01
C ALA A 49 -4.14 0.34 8.10
N GLY A 50 -4.85 1.00 9.01
CA GLY A 50 -4.70 2.45 9.22
C GLY A 50 -3.40 2.87 9.88
N GLU A 51 -2.86 2.05 10.79
CA GLU A 51 -1.60 2.34 11.49
C GLU A 51 -0.43 2.47 10.54
N ILE A 52 -0.39 1.65 9.50
CA ILE A 52 0.69 1.70 8.51
C ILE A 52 0.62 2.94 7.62
N VAL A 53 -0.56 3.56 7.50
CA VAL A 53 -0.76 4.72 6.60
C VAL A 53 0.11 5.91 7.00
N VAL A 54 0.28 6.16 8.30
CA VAL A 54 1.11 7.27 8.78
C VAL A 54 2.56 7.10 8.35
N ASP A 55 3.14 5.93 8.62
CA ASP A 55 4.52 5.62 8.24
C ASP A 55 4.68 5.60 6.72
N PHE A 56 3.67 5.09 6.03
CA PHE A 56 3.63 5.03 4.56
C PHE A 56 3.66 6.42 3.95
N ASN A 57 2.87 7.36 4.48
CA ASN A 57 2.83 8.74 4.01
C ASN A 57 4.15 9.45 4.27
N GLU A 58 4.79 9.23 5.41
CA GLU A 58 6.12 9.79 5.70
C GLU A 58 7.18 9.26 4.74
N ALA A 59 7.15 7.94 4.47
CA ALA A 59 8.09 7.32 3.54
C ALA A 59 7.88 7.82 2.11
N ARG A 60 6.63 8.02 1.69
CA ARG A 60 6.31 8.60 0.39
C ARG A 60 6.86 10.02 0.26
N ALA A 61 6.65 10.85 1.29
CA ALA A 61 7.15 12.22 1.31
C ALA A 61 8.67 12.26 1.14
N ARG A 62 9.37 11.32 1.78
CA ARG A 62 10.83 11.23 1.64
C ARG A 62 11.23 10.86 0.21
N VAL A 63 10.52 9.93 -0.43
CA VAL A 63 10.76 9.59 -1.84
C VAL A 63 10.55 10.82 -2.73
N GLU A 64 9.54 11.63 -2.46
CA GLU A 64 9.27 12.86 -3.20
C GLU A 64 10.40 13.87 -3.06
N ILE A 65 11.06 13.92 -1.91
CA ILE A 65 12.15 14.87 -1.65
C ILE A 65 13.47 14.44 -2.30
N VAL A 66 13.84 13.16 -2.15
CA VAL A 66 15.17 12.69 -2.56
C VAL A 66 15.16 11.82 -3.81
N GLY A 67 14.02 11.30 -4.21
CA GLY A 67 13.88 10.40 -5.35
C GLY A 67 13.77 11.15 -6.67
N SER A 68 13.74 10.38 -7.75
CA SER A 68 13.44 10.89 -9.08
C SER A 68 11.97 11.24 -9.21
N ASP A 69 11.60 12.02 -10.22
CA ASP A 69 10.21 12.33 -10.52
C ASP A 69 9.42 11.06 -10.82
N ASN A 70 10.03 10.11 -11.54
CA ASN A 70 9.40 8.84 -11.85
C ASN A 70 9.11 8.01 -10.59
N ALA A 71 10.06 7.98 -9.66
CA ALA A 71 9.86 7.28 -8.38
C ALA A 71 8.77 7.95 -7.55
N ALA A 72 8.75 9.28 -7.49
CA ALA A 72 7.73 10.04 -6.78
C ALA A 72 6.33 9.79 -7.35
N ASP A 73 6.20 9.80 -8.67
CA ASP A 73 4.92 9.52 -9.34
C ASP A 73 4.42 8.11 -9.04
N LYS A 74 5.31 7.13 -9.10
CA LYS A 74 4.96 5.74 -8.82
C LYS A 74 4.55 5.55 -7.36
N ALA A 75 5.29 6.17 -6.44
CA ALA A 75 4.95 6.13 -5.02
C ALA A 75 3.57 6.73 -4.76
N HIS A 76 3.22 7.81 -5.44
CA HIS A 76 1.90 8.42 -5.34
C HIS A 76 0.80 7.49 -5.86
N GLN A 77 1.03 6.83 -7.00
CA GLN A 77 0.08 5.85 -7.56
C GLN A 77 -0.16 4.69 -6.59
N ILE A 78 0.90 4.21 -5.94
CA ILE A 78 0.80 3.14 -4.94
C ILE A 78 -0.05 3.59 -3.76
N SER A 79 0.16 4.81 -3.26
CA SER A 79 -0.62 5.35 -2.15
C SER A 79 -2.10 5.46 -2.50
N GLU A 80 -2.41 5.91 -3.71
CA GLU A 80 -3.80 5.99 -4.19
C GLU A 80 -4.45 4.61 -4.30
N ALA A 81 -3.72 3.64 -4.86
CA ALA A 81 -4.24 2.28 -5.01
C ALA A 81 -4.50 1.63 -3.64
N ALA A 82 -3.59 1.83 -2.68
CA ALA A 82 -3.78 1.32 -1.32
C ALA A 82 -4.99 1.98 -0.64
N ALA A 83 -5.18 3.28 -0.83
CA ALA A 83 -6.31 4.01 -0.28
C ALA A 83 -7.64 3.49 -0.83
N GLN A 84 -7.70 3.13 -2.11
CA GLN A 84 -8.90 2.55 -2.71
C GLN A 84 -9.29 1.23 -2.03
N VAL A 85 -8.34 0.38 -1.75
CA VAL A 85 -8.58 -0.87 -1.02
C VAL A 85 -9.09 -0.58 0.39
N GLY A 86 -8.46 0.38 1.08
CA GLY A 86 -8.89 0.80 2.41
C GLY A 86 -10.33 1.30 2.44
N LEU A 87 -10.74 2.08 1.43
CA LEU A 87 -12.12 2.56 1.29
C LEU A 87 -13.09 1.40 1.09
N ARG A 88 -12.71 0.40 0.30
CA ARG A 88 -13.54 -0.78 0.07
C ARG A 88 -13.79 -1.54 1.38
N LEU A 89 -12.77 -1.70 2.19
CA LEU A 89 -12.89 -2.34 3.51
C LEU A 89 -13.79 -1.54 4.44
N SER A 90 -13.61 -0.23 4.50
CA SER A 90 -14.42 0.67 5.32
C SER A 90 -15.89 0.66 4.90
N ASP A 91 -16.16 0.69 3.59
CA ASP A 91 -17.51 0.61 3.05
C ASP A 91 -18.18 -0.71 3.41
N SER A 92 -17.45 -1.82 3.34
CA SER A 92 -17.94 -3.14 3.73
C SER A 92 -18.31 -3.16 5.20
N TYR A 93 -17.44 -2.62 6.05
CA TYR A 93 -17.68 -2.54 7.49
C TYR A 93 -18.93 -1.71 7.81
N LEU A 94 -19.04 -0.52 7.22
CA LEU A 94 -20.14 0.41 7.47
C LEU A 94 -21.48 -0.08 6.93
N SER A 95 -21.48 -0.75 5.77
CA SER A 95 -22.69 -1.25 5.15
C SER A 95 -23.12 -2.62 5.67
N GLY A 96 -22.23 -3.36 6.33
CA GLY A 96 -22.46 -4.73 6.75
C GLY A 96 -22.49 -5.74 5.61
N ARG A 97 -22.06 -5.33 4.40
CA ARG A 97 -22.04 -6.20 3.22
C ARG A 97 -20.63 -6.72 2.98
N PRO A 98 -20.48 -8.00 2.60
CA PRO A 98 -19.17 -8.53 2.23
C PRO A 98 -18.53 -7.74 1.10
N VAL A 99 -17.21 -7.72 1.09
CA VAL A 99 -16.44 -7.17 -0.04
C VAL A 99 -16.73 -8.03 -1.29
N ASP A 100 -16.96 -7.36 -2.42
CA ASP A 100 -17.01 -8.04 -3.71
C ASP A 100 -15.66 -8.67 -3.99
N SER A 101 -15.62 -9.99 -4.06
CA SER A 101 -14.39 -10.77 -4.17
C SER A 101 -13.60 -10.44 -5.44
N GLU A 102 -14.28 -10.30 -6.57
CA GLU A 102 -13.66 -10.02 -7.86
C GLU A 102 -13.08 -8.59 -7.88
N ALA A 103 -13.88 -7.61 -7.45
CA ALA A 103 -13.43 -6.23 -7.40
C ALA A 103 -12.23 -6.06 -6.44
N GLY A 104 -12.28 -6.72 -5.28
CA GLY A 104 -11.19 -6.70 -4.32
C GLY A 104 -9.91 -7.29 -4.87
N ARG A 105 -10.01 -8.42 -5.56
CA ARG A 105 -8.85 -9.06 -6.20
C ARG A 105 -8.26 -8.19 -7.30
N THR A 106 -9.10 -7.54 -8.09
CA THR A 106 -8.64 -6.65 -9.17
C THR A 106 -7.87 -5.46 -8.61
N GLU A 107 -8.40 -4.80 -7.58
CA GLU A 107 -7.73 -3.67 -6.95
C GLU A 107 -6.42 -4.10 -6.28
N HIS A 108 -6.42 -5.23 -5.60
CA HIS A 108 -5.23 -5.75 -4.94
C HIS A 108 -4.14 -6.14 -5.96
N ARG A 109 -4.53 -6.74 -7.06
CA ARG A 109 -3.61 -7.09 -8.16
C ARG A 109 -2.97 -5.84 -8.73
N GLU A 110 -3.75 -4.79 -8.94
CA GLU A 110 -3.23 -3.51 -9.43
C GLU A 110 -2.23 -2.89 -8.45
N LEU A 111 -2.57 -2.88 -7.16
CA LEU A 111 -1.65 -2.40 -6.13
C LEU A 111 -0.33 -3.17 -6.15
N ARG A 112 -0.41 -4.50 -6.21
CA ARG A 112 0.77 -5.35 -6.24
C ARG A 112 1.62 -5.09 -7.49
N ARG A 113 0.98 -4.91 -8.64
CA ARG A 113 1.67 -4.58 -9.90
C ARG A 113 2.44 -3.27 -9.77
N LEU A 114 1.80 -2.24 -9.20
CA LEU A 114 2.45 -0.94 -9.00
C LEU A 114 3.67 -1.04 -8.07
N VAL A 115 3.57 -1.84 -7.02
CA VAL A 115 4.70 -2.08 -6.10
C VAL A 115 5.86 -2.78 -6.82
N GLN A 116 5.55 -3.77 -7.66
CA GLN A 116 6.56 -4.47 -8.46
C GLN A 116 7.24 -3.52 -9.45
N ASP A 117 6.47 -2.65 -10.09
CA ASP A 117 6.99 -1.63 -11.01
C ASP A 117 7.90 -0.64 -10.29
N PHE A 118 7.52 -0.22 -9.08
CA PHE A 118 8.35 0.65 -8.26
C PHE A 118 9.67 -0.02 -7.91
N ALA A 119 9.63 -1.29 -7.50
CA ALA A 119 10.85 -2.04 -7.19
C ALA A 119 11.79 -2.13 -8.39
N ALA A 120 11.24 -2.40 -9.58
CA ALA A 120 12.04 -2.47 -10.81
C ALA A 120 12.65 -1.11 -11.16
N LEU A 121 11.89 -0.04 -11.03
CA LEU A 121 12.36 1.32 -11.28
C LEU A 121 13.51 1.68 -10.34
N CYS A 122 13.38 1.37 -9.05
CA CYS A 122 14.42 1.62 -8.05
C CYS A 122 15.72 0.87 -8.38
N ARG A 123 15.61 -0.40 -8.76
CA ARG A 123 16.79 -1.18 -9.17
C ARG A 123 17.48 -0.56 -10.37
N GLY A 124 16.72 -0.11 -11.36
CA GLY A 124 17.26 0.56 -12.54
C GLY A 124 17.98 1.85 -12.19
N GLU A 125 17.39 2.67 -11.32
CA GLU A 125 17.96 3.95 -10.92
C GLU A 125 19.23 3.80 -10.07
N LEU A 126 19.31 2.75 -9.26
CA LEU A 126 20.42 2.54 -8.33
C LEU A 126 21.55 1.70 -8.90
N SER A 127 21.35 1.04 -10.04
CA SER A 127 22.33 0.15 -10.64
C SER A 127 23.38 0.88 -11.46
N GLY A 128 23.14 2.13 -11.81
CA GLY A 128 24.09 2.96 -12.58
C GLY A 128 25.20 3.58 -11.77
#